data_5badd8792f05962ab73ac598a6ebe9c7
#
_entry.id   5badd8792f05962ab73ac598a6ebe9c7
#
_cell.length_a   1.000
_cell.length_b   1.000
_cell.length_c   1.000
_cell.angle_alpha   90.00
_cell.angle_beta   90.00
_cell.angle_gamma   90.00
#
_symmetry.space_group_name_H-M   'P 1'
#
loop_
_entity.id
_entity.type
_entity.pdbx_description
1 polymer ?
#
loop_
_entity_poly.entity_id
_entity_poly.type
_entity_poly.pdbx_seq_one_letter_code
_entity_poly.pdbx_strand_id
1 'polypeptide(L)'
;MRIGLITAAMDERKAGIGIYSYNLTKSLLKIDKKNEYVLIHQRHTDDEIYRENEELVFTCPRIPLRKTICNNLILSWKIKNLDFDIVHDLSQVSPFLFSSSSKKILTIHDLTPVLFPETHGLIHAYMQKHVVPMTLKNIQIIIADSENTKRDIANYFKISDDKIKVVYIGIDEKFRPSANARNIREKYNIGDYFILYVGTLEPRKNIPTLIRAFYIAQKKGVNCKLIIAGGEGWKYQGIYKAVEDLKLSNSIIFLGYVPDDDLPQLYSAADLFIYPSLYEGFGLPPLEAMACGCPVISSNTSSLPEVVGEAGLMVNPYDADEIANAIYKGLNDEKLREKMIEKGLERAKTFSWKKCAEKTLEVYESVGDAA
;
A
#
# COMPACT_ATOMS: atom_id res chain seq x y z
N MET A 1 22.33 10.20 -16.26
CA MET A 1 22.77 9.18 -15.28
C MET A 1 22.29 7.81 -15.73
N ARG A 2 23.02 6.76 -15.40
CA ARG A 2 22.59 5.36 -15.56
C ARG A 2 22.04 4.83 -14.24
N ILE A 3 20.75 4.51 -14.21
CA ILE A 3 19.99 4.22 -12.99
C ILE A 3 19.50 2.77 -13.02
N GLY A 4 19.94 1.97 -12.06
CA GLY A 4 19.43 0.61 -11.84
C GLY A 4 18.19 0.63 -10.93
N LEU A 5 17.05 0.17 -11.42
CA LEU A 5 15.82 0.01 -10.62
C LEU A 5 15.64 -1.46 -10.24
N ILE A 6 15.63 -1.77 -8.95
CA ILE A 6 15.34 -3.12 -8.47
C ILE A 6 13.83 -3.32 -8.45
N THR A 7 13.33 -4.04 -9.46
CA THR A 7 11.91 -4.23 -9.76
C THR A 7 11.40 -5.64 -9.45
N ALA A 8 12.13 -6.40 -8.63
CA ALA A 8 11.81 -7.81 -8.33
C ALA A 8 10.38 -8.02 -7.76
N ALA A 9 9.78 -7.00 -7.13
CA ALA A 9 8.40 -7.06 -6.65
C ALA A 9 7.37 -7.02 -7.79
N MET A 10 7.73 -6.53 -8.98
CA MET A 10 6.85 -6.51 -10.15
C MET A 10 6.60 -7.91 -10.71
N ASP A 11 7.53 -8.85 -10.49
CA ASP A 11 7.39 -10.24 -10.95
C ASP A 11 6.18 -10.97 -10.33
N GLU A 12 5.66 -10.46 -9.23
CA GLU A 12 4.54 -11.05 -8.49
C GLU A 12 3.41 -10.01 -8.23
N ARG A 13 3.02 -9.17 -9.14
CA ARG A 13 2.07 -8.01 -9.06
C ARG A 13 0.84 -8.15 -8.15
N LYS A 14 0.90 -8.97 -7.10
CA LYS A 14 -0.26 -9.36 -6.27
C LYS A 14 -0.49 -8.47 -5.05
N ALA A 15 0.41 -7.53 -4.73
CA ALA A 15 0.34 -6.74 -3.51
C ALA A 15 0.85 -5.31 -3.70
N GLY A 16 0.59 -4.43 -2.74
CA GLY A 16 0.89 -3.00 -2.79
C GLY A 16 2.29 -2.63 -3.25
N ILE A 17 3.34 -3.34 -2.79
CA ILE A 17 4.74 -3.09 -3.22
C ILE A 17 4.92 -3.36 -4.72
N GLY A 18 4.31 -4.43 -5.25
CA GLY A 18 4.37 -4.73 -6.69
C GLY A 18 3.65 -3.67 -7.53
N ILE A 19 2.50 -3.18 -7.07
CA ILE A 19 1.75 -2.09 -7.69
C ILE A 19 2.57 -0.80 -7.68
N TYR A 20 3.19 -0.46 -6.53
CA TYR A 20 4.08 0.68 -6.40
C TYR A 20 5.25 0.60 -7.39
N SER A 21 6.00 -0.49 -7.36
CA SER A 21 7.19 -0.69 -8.22
C SER A 21 6.82 -0.57 -9.70
N TYR A 22 5.72 -1.17 -10.13
CA TYR A 22 5.26 -1.11 -11.51
C TYR A 22 4.88 0.30 -11.95
N ASN A 23 4.01 0.97 -11.18
CA ASN A 23 3.49 2.27 -11.58
C ASN A 23 4.54 3.38 -11.47
N LEU A 24 5.42 3.33 -10.47
CA LEU A 24 6.54 4.27 -10.39
C LEU A 24 7.51 4.06 -11.57
N THR A 25 7.92 2.82 -11.84
CA THR A 25 8.80 2.51 -12.99
C THR A 25 8.19 3.00 -14.30
N LYS A 26 6.93 2.64 -14.57
CA LYS A 26 6.19 3.08 -15.77
C LYS A 26 6.16 4.61 -15.88
N SER A 27 5.94 5.30 -14.76
CA SER A 27 5.86 6.75 -14.74
C SER A 27 7.22 7.41 -14.94
N LEU A 28 8.28 6.88 -14.33
CA LEU A 28 9.66 7.35 -14.55
C LEU A 28 10.06 7.22 -16.03
N LEU A 29 9.88 6.04 -16.63
CA LEU A 29 10.16 5.78 -18.04
C LEU A 29 9.37 6.70 -18.98
N LYS A 30 8.16 7.10 -18.59
CA LYS A 30 7.30 7.99 -19.38
C LYS A 30 7.77 9.44 -19.33
N ILE A 31 8.14 9.97 -18.15
CA ILE A 31 8.41 11.41 -17.97
C ILE A 31 9.89 11.77 -18.11
N ASP A 32 10.80 10.86 -17.78
CA ASP A 32 12.24 11.10 -17.83
C ASP A 32 12.84 10.59 -19.15
N LYS A 33 13.48 11.49 -19.87
CA LYS A 33 14.17 11.20 -21.15
C LYS A 33 15.66 11.55 -21.11
N LYS A 34 16.16 11.91 -19.91
CA LYS A 34 17.56 12.30 -19.70
C LYS A 34 18.40 11.16 -19.16
N ASN A 35 17.79 10.30 -18.34
CA ASN A 35 18.48 9.20 -17.69
C ASN A 35 18.23 7.88 -18.42
N GLU A 36 19.19 6.96 -18.30
CA GLU A 36 19.07 5.58 -18.77
C GLU A 36 18.63 4.70 -17.61
N TYR A 37 17.59 3.90 -17.82
CA TYR A 37 17.05 3.00 -16.81
C TYR A 37 17.34 1.55 -17.15
N VAL A 38 17.84 0.81 -16.17
CA VAL A 38 18.06 -0.64 -16.26
C VAL A 38 17.18 -1.31 -15.21
N LEU A 39 16.27 -2.19 -15.63
CA LEU A 39 15.34 -2.87 -14.76
C LEU A 39 15.97 -4.17 -14.23
N ILE A 40 16.12 -4.27 -12.90
CA ILE A 40 16.83 -5.36 -12.24
C ILE A 40 15.81 -6.27 -11.54
N HIS A 41 15.69 -7.52 -12.01
CA HIS A 41 14.70 -8.46 -11.46
C HIS A 41 15.19 -9.92 -11.49
N GLN A 42 14.32 -10.88 -11.07
CA GLN A 42 14.75 -12.25 -10.80
C GLN A 42 14.20 -13.30 -11.75
N ARG A 43 13.23 -12.95 -12.60
CA ARG A 43 12.55 -13.90 -13.49
C ARG A 43 12.35 -13.26 -14.87
N HIS A 44 12.60 -14.03 -15.90
CA HIS A 44 12.13 -13.63 -17.23
C HIS A 44 10.60 -13.61 -17.24
N THR A 45 10.04 -12.51 -17.67
CA THR A 45 8.59 -12.33 -17.83
C THR A 45 8.32 -11.72 -19.19
N ASP A 46 7.15 -12.02 -19.77
CA ASP A 46 6.70 -11.44 -21.04
C ASP A 46 6.04 -10.08 -20.88
N ASP A 47 6.33 -9.36 -19.80
CA ASP A 47 5.76 -8.05 -19.58
C ASP A 47 6.35 -7.01 -20.53
N GLU A 48 5.47 -6.19 -21.12
CA GLU A 48 5.81 -5.15 -22.08
C GLU A 48 6.89 -4.19 -21.55
N ILE A 49 6.81 -3.84 -20.25
CA ILE A 49 7.76 -2.92 -19.63
C ILE A 49 9.21 -3.43 -19.67
N TYR A 50 9.41 -4.75 -19.57
CA TYR A 50 10.73 -5.34 -19.68
C TYR A 50 11.19 -5.51 -21.13
N ARG A 51 10.25 -5.82 -22.05
CA ARG A 51 10.58 -5.97 -23.48
C ARG A 51 11.04 -4.64 -24.14
N GLU A 52 10.52 -3.53 -23.65
CA GLU A 52 10.82 -2.20 -24.21
C GLU A 52 12.00 -1.50 -23.55
N ASN A 53 12.56 -2.05 -22.47
CA ASN A 53 13.62 -1.41 -21.70
C ASN A 53 14.80 -2.36 -21.45
N GLU A 54 15.97 -1.81 -21.13
CA GLU A 54 17.12 -2.60 -20.74
C GLU A 54 16.81 -3.35 -19.43
N GLU A 55 16.98 -4.69 -19.43
CA GLU A 55 16.76 -5.52 -18.26
C GLU A 55 18.01 -6.30 -17.84
N LEU A 56 18.17 -6.49 -16.54
CA LEU A 56 19.16 -7.40 -15.96
C LEU A 56 18.44 -8.45 -15.11
N VAL A 57 18.42 -9.69 -15.59
CA VAL A 57 17.78 -10.82 -14.91
C VAL A 57 18.77 -11.59 -14.07
N PHE A 58 18.53 -11.65 -12.77
CA PHE A 58 19.34 -12.43 -11.84
C PHE A 58 18.58 -13.65 -11.34
N THR A 59 18.67 -14.74 -12.08
CA THR A 59 18.06 -16.00 -11.68
C THR A 59 18.72 -16.53 -10.41
N CYS A 60 17.88 -16.91 -9.46
CA CYS A 60 18.32 -17.48 -8.18
C CYS A 60 18.34 -19.01 -8.23
N PRO A 61 19.39 -19.66 -7.75
CA PRO A 61 19.40 -21.12 -7.63
C PRO A 61 18.30 -21.61 -6.69
N ARG A 62 17.85 -22.86 -6.88
CA ARG A 62 16.83 -23.49 -6.03
C ARG A 62 17.47 -24.03 -4.74
N ILE A 63 17.67 -23.14 -3.77
CA ILE A 63 18.25 -23.45 -2.44
C ILE A 63 17.29 -23.05 -1.31
N PRO A 64 17.40 -23.64 -0.11
CA PRO A 64 16.67 -23.20 1.06
C PRO A 64 16.90 -21.69 1.31
N LEU A 65 15.88 -20.98 1.81
CA LEU A 65 15.94 -19.53 2.03
C LEU A 65 16.30 -18.71 0.77
N ARG A 66 16.00 -19.26 -0.41
CA ARG A 66 16.36 -18.73 -1.73
C ARG A 66 16.20 -17.22 -1.85
N LYS A 67 14.99 -16.70 -1.58
CA LYS A 67 14.70 -15.26 -1.74
C LYS A 67 15.64 -14.41 -0.86
N THR A 68 15.86 -14.83 0.38
CA THR A 68 16.70 -14.11 1.34
C THR A 68 18.15 -14.08 0.92
N ILE A 69 18.72 -15.24 0.57
CA ILE A 69 20.14 -15.37 0.17
C ILE A 69 20.38 -14.62 -1.15
N CYS A 70 19.49 -14.81 -2.12
CA CYS A 70 19.62 -14.14 -3.41
C CYS A 70 19.57 -12.63 -3.28
N ASN A 71 18.59 -12.10 -2.58
CA ASN A 71 18.41 -10.66 -2.46
C ASN A 71 19.56 -10.01 -1.67
N ASN A 72 19.94 -10.60 -0.55
CA ASN A 72 20.90 -9.93 0.34
C ASN A 72 22.36 -10.20 -0.01
N LEU A 73 22.71 -11.36 -0.57
CA LEU A 73 24.11 -11.69 -0.88
C LEU A 73 24.39 -11.63 -2.38
N ILE A 74 23.68 -12.40 -3.19
CA ILE A 74 23.99 -12.54 -4.61
C ILE A 74 23.71 -11.23 -5.35
N LEU A 75 22.55 -10.64 -5.14
CA LEU A 75 22.18 -9.37 -5.76
C LEU A 75 23.11 -8.23 -5.28
N SER A 76 23.41 -8.15 -3.98
CA SER A 76 24.35 -7.18 -3.45
C SER A 76 25.75 -7.28 -4.07
N TRP A 77 26.24 -8.53 -4.24
CA TRP A 77 27.54 -8.76 -4.85
C TRP A 77 27.55 -8.40 -6.35
N LYS A 78 26.49 -8.73 -7.06
CA LYS A 78 26.35 -8.41 -8.49
C LYS A 78 26.24 -6.90 -8.70
N ILE A 79 25.38 -6.21 -7.96
CA ILE A 79 25.18 -4.75 -8.07
C ILE A 79 26.51 -4.01 -7.80
N LYS A 80 27.32 -4.49 -6.86
CA LYS A 80 28.64 -3.88 -6.57
C LYS A 80 29.54 -3.74 -7.80
N ASN A 81 29.43 -4.69 -8.74
CA ASN A 81 30.31 -4.78 -9.91
C ASN A 81 29.70 -4.18 -11.19
N LEU A 82 28.50 -3.57 -11.08
CA LEU A 82 27.84 -2.91 -12.20
C LEU A 82 28.12 -1.40 -12.16
N ASP A 83 28.25 -0.82 -13.34
CA ASP A 83 28.50 0.60 -13.51
C ASP A 83 27.17 1.36 -13.58
N PHE A 84 26.69 1.74 -12.39
CA PHE A 84 25.52 2.60 -12.21
C PHE A 84 25.90 3.87 -11.45
N ASP A 85 25.33 5.00 -11.83
CA ASP A 85 25.39 6.21 -11.02
C ASP A 85 24.52 6.04 -9.76
N ILE A 86 23.30 5.52 -9.95
CA ILE A 86 22.33 5.30 -8.89
C ILE A 86 21.77 3.87 -8.98
N VAL A 87 21.57 3.22 -7.82
CA VAL A 87 20.75 2.01 -7.70
C VAL A 87 19.64 2.26 -6.70
N HIS A 88 18.38 2.13 -7.15
CA HIS A 88 17.21 2.32 -6.32
C HIS A 88 16.46 0.99 -6.10
N ASP A 89 16.32 0.59 -4.84
CA ASP A 89 15.48 -0.55 -4.46
C ASP A 89 14.04 -0.09 -4.18
N LEU A 90 13.11 -0.51 -5.04
CA LEU A 90 11.68 -0.24 -4.93
C LEU A 90 10.93 -1.26 -4.07
N SER A 91 11.61 -2.32 -3.60
CA SER A 91 10.98 -3.52 -3.06
C SER A 91 11.21 -3.71 -1.56
N GLN A 92 11.88 -2.79 -0.90
CA GLN A 92 12.25 -2.87 0.53
C GLN A 92 13.07 -4.14 0.86
N VAL A 93 13.82 -4.66 -0.10
CA VAL A 93 14.67 -5.85 0.06
C VAL A 93 16.03 -5.47 0.65
N SER A 94 16.48 -4.26 0.35
CA SER A 94 17.75 -3.66 0.78
C SER A 94 18.99 -4.50 0.44
N PRO A 95 19.26 -4.80 -0.86
CA PRO A 95 20.40 -5.61 -1.28
C PRO A 95 21.70 -4.80 -1.31
N PHE A 96 22.03 -4.10 -0.24
CA PHE A 96 23.10 -3.13 -0.19
C PHE A 96 24.17 -3.45 0.89
N LEU A 97 24.43 -4.75 1.10
CA LEU A 97 25.45 -5.20 2.09
C LEU A 97 26.86 -4.76 1.72
N PHE A 98 27.19 -4.66 0.44
CA PHE A 98 28.54 -4.31 0.00
C PHE A 98 28.60 -2.87 -0.50
N SER A 99 29.70 -2.19 -0.19
CA SER A 99 29.99 -0.86 -0.73
C SER A 99 30.26 -0.94 -2.24
N SER A 100 29.82 0.06 -2.99
CA SER A 100 30.09 0.25 -4.42
C SER A 100 30.25 1.74 -4.70
N SER A 101 30.70 2.09 -5.90
CA SER A 101 30.75 3.48 -6.41
C SER A 101 29.35 4.08 -6.58
N SER A 102 28.36 3.22 -6.90
CA SER A 102 26.98 3.65 -7.11
C SER A 102 26.36 4.26 -5.85
N LYS A 103 25.64 5.35 -6.00
CA LYS A 103 24.78 5.90 -4.95
C LYS A 103 23.57 5.00 -4.78
N LYS A 104 23.14 4.75 -3.55
CA LYS A 104 22.07 3.78 -3.20
C LYS A 104 20.88 4.50 -2.61
N ILE A 105 19.72 4.21 -3.15
CA ILE A 105 18.43 4.70 -2.67
C ILE A 105 17.57 3.50 -2.30
N LEU A 106 16.84 3.60 -1.21
CA LEU A 106 15.94 2.55 -0.72
C LEU A 106 14.57 3.15 -0.47
N THR A 107 13.50 2.60 -1.06
CA THR A 107 12.15 2.88 -0.62
C THR A 107 11.78 1.95 0.54
N ILE A 108 11.29 2.53 1.64
CA ILE A 108 10.71 1.82 2.78
C ILE A 108 9.23 2.16 2.85
N HIS A 109 8.39 1.16 2.58
CA HIS A 109 6.94 1.30 2.53
C HIS A 109 6.31 1.37 3.92
N ASP A 110 6.77 0.50 4.83
CA ASP A 110 6.34 0.48 6.23
C ASP A 110 7.38 -0.21 7.12
N LEU A 111 7.14 -0.15 8.42
CA LEU A 111 7.91 -0.88 9.42
C LEU A 111 7.09 -1.99 10.10
N THR A 112 6.01 -2.47 9.47
CA THR A 112 5.17 -3.53 10.05
C THR A 112 5.95 -4.78 10.45
N PRO A 113 6.97 -5.28 9.70
CA PRO A 113 7.74 -6.45 10.11
C PRO A 113 8.54 -6.25 11.40
N VAL A 114 8.76 -5.00 11.77
CA VAL A 114 9.53 -4.62 12.97
C VAL A 114 8.61 -4.22 14.12
N LEU A 115 7.58 -3.43 13.83
CA LEU A 115 6.63 -2.93 14.82
C LEU A 115 5.63 -3.99 15.25
N PHE A 116 5.28 -4.89 14.33
CA PHE A 116 4.31 -5.98 14.52
C PHE A 116 4.88 -7.32 14.04
N PRO A 117 6.00 -7.78 14.62
CA PRO A 117 6.73 -8.96 14.15
C PRO A 117 5.90 -10.23 14.16
N GLU A 118 4.90 -10.32 15.05
CA GLU A 118 3.95 -11.43 15.12
C GLU A 118 3.04 -11.50 13.90
N THR A 119 3.03 -10.45 13.06
CA THR A 119 2.24 -10.36 11.83
C THR A 119 3.01 -10.84 10.59
N HIS A 120 4.25 -11.21 10.75
CA HIS A 120 5.13 -11.63 9.64
C HIS A 120 5.82 -12.96 9.94
N GLY A 121 6.34 -13.61 8.90
CA GLY A 121 7.17 -14.80 9.10
C GLY A 121 8.45 -14.46 9.87
N LEU A 122 8.85 -15.33 10.80
CA LEU A 122 10.00 -15.14 11.70
C LEU A 122 11.28 -14.71 10.97
N ILE A 123 11.55 -15.31 9.81
CA ILE A 123 12.75 -15.00 9.01
C ILE A 123 12.65 -13.56 8.46
N HIS A 124 11.48 -13.15 7.96
CA HIS A 124 11.29 -11.81 7.43
C HIS A 124 11.45 -10.76 8.53
N ALA A 125 10.81 -10.95 9.68
CA ALA A 125 10.95 -10.07 10.84
C ALA A 125 12.41 -9.99 11.32
N TYR A 126 13.12 -11.13 11.38
CA TYR A 126 14.53 -11.16 11.73
C TYR A 126 15.41 -10.36 10.76
N MET A 127 15.17 -10.53 9.44
CA MET A 127 15.92 -9.80 8.41
C MET A 127 15.71 -8.29 8.53
N GLN A 128 14.46 -7.85 8.67
CA GLN A 128 14.12 -6.43 8.82
C GLN A 128 14.74 -5.83 10.10
N LYS A 129 14.78 -6.60 11.18
CA LYS A 129 15.32 -6.15 12.46
C LYS A 129 16.86 -6.10 12.52
N HIS A 130 17.53 -7.03 11.85
CA HIS A 130 19.00 -7.22 12.03
C HIS A 130 19.81 -6.97 10.76
N VAL A 131 19.30 -7.32 9.58
CA VAL A 131 20.06 -7.19 8.33
C VAL A 131 19.85 -5.82 7.70
N VAL A 132 18.62 -5.35 7.63
CA VAL A 132 18.32 -4.02 7.06
C VAL A 132 19.13 -2.91 7.73
N PRO A 133 19.27 -2.82 9.08
CA PRO A 133 20.10 -1.79 9.71
C PRO A 133 21.57 -1.80 9.26
N MET A 134 22.10 -2.98 8.91
CA MET A 134 23.47 -3.08 8.39
C MET A 134 23.60 -2.49 6.99
N THR A 135 22.57 -2.64 6.16
CA THR A 135 22.57 -2.10 4.79
C THR A 135 22.33 -0.60 4.77
N LEU A 136 21.58 -0.04 5.74
CA LEU A 136 21.27 1.38 5.84
C LEU A 136 22.50 2.28 5.93
N LYS A 137 23.64 1.75 6.40
CA LYS A 137 24.91 2.48 6.45
C LYS A 137 25.44 2.83 5.06
N ASN A 138 25.10 2.03 4.06
CA ASN A 138 25.54 2.19 2.68
C ASN A 138 24.54 2.98 1.81
N ILE A 139 23.41 3.42 2.39
CA ILE A 139 22.34 4.11 1.67
C ILE A 139 22.51 5.62 1.83
N GLN A 140 22.44 6.34 0.72
CA GLN A 140 22.52 7.79 0.67
C GLN A 140 21.20 8.42 1.09
N ILE A 141 20.10 7.99 0.47
CA ILE A 141 18.75 8.51 0.75
C ILE A 141 17.77 7.35 0.89
N ILE A 142 16.86 7.48 1.85
CA ILE A 142 15.70 6.63 2.01
C ILE A 142 14.47 7.40 1.54
N ILE A 143 13.64 6.77 0.72
CA ILE A 143 12.32 7.27 0.36
C ILE A 143 11.30 6.60 1.27
N ALA A 144 10.44 7.39 1.90
CA ALA A 144 9.32 6.93 2.70
C ALA A 144 8.00 7.33 2.05
N ASP A 145 7.00 6.45 2.08
CA ASP A 145 5.71 6.68 1.42
C ASP A 145 4.82 7.69 2.17
N SER A 146 5.15 8.00 3.42
CA SER A 146 4.40 8.94 4.27
C SER A 146 5.31 9.61 5.32
N GLU A 147 4.87 10.71 5.89
CA GLU A 147 5.53 11.36 7.03
C GLU A 147 5.53 10.43 8.25
N ASN A 148 4.48 9.63 8.44
CA ASN A 148 4.46 8.62 9.49
C ASN A 148 5.58 7.59 9.31
N THR A 149 5.71 7.01 8.11
CA THR A 149 6.78 6.06 7.79
C THR A 149 8.17 6.71 7.98
N LYS A 150 8.34 7.96 7.57
CA LYS A 150 9.58 8.74 7.83
C LYS A 150 9.89 8.80 9.32
N ARG A 151 8.90 9.20 10.16
CA ARG A 151 9.08 9.26 11.63
C ARG A 151 9.44 7.90 12.23
N ASP A 152 8.79 6.83 11.76
CA ASP A 152 9.06 5.48 12.24
C ASP A 152 10.48 5.03 11.88
N ILE A 153 10.93 5.30 10.65
CA ILE A 153 12.31 5.02 10.19
C ILE A 153 13.33 5.79 11.05
N ALA A 154 13.13 7.10 11.21
CA ALA A 154 14.03 7.96 11.98
C ALA A 154 14.12 7.48 13.45
N ASN A 155 12.96 7.18 14.06
CA ASN A 155 12.88 6.76 15.45
C ASN A 155 13.45 5.36 15.70
N TYR A 156 13.14 4.40 14.83
CA TYR A 156 13.53 3.01 15.02
C TYR A 156 15.01 2.78 14.67
N PHE A 157 15.44 3.23 13.50
CA PHE A 157 16.80 3.01 13.02
C PHE A 157 17.79 4.11 13.45
N LYS A 158 17.32 5.17 14.13
CA LYS A 158 18.15 6.33 14.55
C LYS A 158 18.86 7.00 13.37
N ILE A 159 18.13 7.16 12.28
CA ILE A 159 18.61 7.81 11.05
C ILE A 159 18.22 9.28 11.09
N SER A 160 19.13 10.14 10.63
CA SER A 160 18.90 11.58 10.53
C SER A 160 17.82 11.90 9.48
N ASP A 161 16.96 12.87 9.78
CA ASP A 161 15.79 13.28 8.97
C ASP A 161 16.17 13.77 7.57
N ASP A 162 17.36 14.34 7.38
CA ASP A 162 17.88 14.81 6.08
C ASP A 162 18.09 13.66 5.09
N LYS A 163 18.37 12.45 5.58
CA LYS A 163 18.51 11.23 4.78
C LYS A 163 17.17 10.59 4.39
N ILE A 164 16.04 11.07 4.90
CA ILE A 164 14.74 10.48 4.63
C ILE A 164 13.87 11.49 3.88
N LYS A 165 13.50 11.16 2.65
CA LYS A 165 12.61 11.98 1.81
C LYS A 165 11.24 11.34 1.72
N VAL A 166 10.19 12.14 1.92
CA VAL A 166 8.82 11.66 1.75
C VAL A 166 8.40 11.85 0.31
N VAL A 167 7.96 10.74 -0.31
CA VAL A 167 7.40 10.73 -1.65
C VAL A 167 6.09 9.96 -1.61
N TYR A 168 4.97 10.67 -1.61
CA TYR A 168 3.65 10.06 -1.56
C TYR A 168 3.38 9.20 -2.80
N ILE A 169 2.72 8.07 -2.57
CA ILE A 169 2.31 7.13 -3.62
C ILE A 169 1.22 7.76 -4.49
N GLY A 170 1.21 7.42 -5.78
CA GLY A 170 0.15 7.79 -6.71
C GLY A 170 -1.03 6.82 -6.68
N ILE A 171 -2.15 7.26 -7.24
CA ILE A 171 -3.31 6.41 -7.52
C ILE A 171 -3.39 6.11 -9.01
N ASP A 172 -3.86 4.91 -9.35
CA ASP A 172 -4.10 4.50 -10.74
C ASP A 172 -5.33 5.22 -11.30
N GLU A 173 -5.24 5.73 -12.54
CA GLU A 173 -6.30 6.47 -13.25
C GLU A 173 -7.57 5.64 -13.46
N LYS A 174 -7.52 4.32 -13.32
CA LYS A 174 -8.69 3.44 -13.35
C LYS A 174 -9.65 3.70 -12.18
N PHE A 175 -9.13 4.14 -11.02
CA PHE A 175 -9.94 4.52 -9.87
C PHE A 175 -10.57 5.88 -10.11
N ARG A 176 -11.80 5.85 -10.58
CA ARG A 176 -12.66 7.01 -10.85
C ARG A 176 -14.12 6.60 -10.72
N PRO A 177 -15.04 7.55 -10.52
CA PRO A 177 -16.46 7.25 -10.44
C PRO A 177 -16.94 6.44 -11.66
N SER A 178 -17.64 5.33 -11.41
CA SER A 178 -18.13 4.41 -12.44
C SER A 178 -19.63 4.46 -12.55
N ALA A 179 -20.16 4.57 -13.79
CA ALA A 179 -21.57 4.46 -14.07
C ALA A 179 -22.12 3.03 -13.93
N ASN A 180 -21.24 2.02 -13.88
CA ASN A 180 -21.62 0.60 -13.86
C ASN A 180 -21.84 0.03 -12.44
N ALA A 181 -22.09 0.90 -11.46
CA ALA A 181 -22.30 0.51 -10.06
C ALA A 181 -23.44 -0.52 -9.87
N ARG A 182 -24.49 -0.47 -10.72
CA ARG A 182 -25.57 -1.45 -10.67
C ARG A 182 -25.11 -2.85 -11.07
N ASN A 183 -24.35 -2.97 -12.13
CA ASN A 183 -23.89 -4.26 -12.66
C ASN A 183 -23.01 -5.01 -11.64
N ILE A 184 -22.18 -4.28 -10.87
CA ILE A 184 -21.32 -4.90 -9.86
C ILE A 184 -22.15 -5.45 -8.68
N ARG A 185 -23.24 -4.77 -8.30
CA ARG A 185 -24.16 -5.23 -7.25
C ARG A 185 -24.83 -6.56 -7.64
N GLU A 186 -25.29 -6.66 -8.89
CA GLU A 186 -25.87 -7.89 -9.43
C GLU A 186 -24.83 -9.01 -9.53
N LYS A 187 -23.62 -8.71 -10.05
CA LYS A 187 -22.53 -9.67 -10.22
C LYS A 187 -22.16 -10.37 -8.89
N TYR A 188 -22.11 -9.60 -7.80
CA TYR A 188 -21.71 -10.10 -6.48
C TYR A 188 -22.89 -10.39 -5.56
N ASN A 189 -24.13 -10.18 -5.98
CA ASN A 189 -25.35 -10.39 -5.20
C ASN A 189 -25.31 -9.68 -3.82
N ILE A 190 -24.90 -8.42 -3.79
CA ILE A 190 -24.61 -7.67 -2.55
C ILE A 190 -25.75 -6.76 -2.09
N GLY A 191 -26.81 -6.61 -2.87
CA GLY A 191 -27.96 -5.75 -2.54
C GLY A 191 -27.71 -4.27 -2.85
N ASP A 192 -28.72 -3.44 -2.53
CA ASP A 192 -28.73 -2.02 -2.92
C ASP A 192 -27.94 -1.11 -1.97
N TYR A 193 -27.94 -1.40 -0.68
CA TYR A 193 -27.27 -0.59 0.36
C TYR A 193 -26.20 -1.40 1.08
N PHE A 194 -24.96 -0.91 1.03
CA PHE A 194 -23.88 -1.61 1.70
C PHE A 194 -22.71 -0.70 2.09
N ILE A 195 -22.07 -1.10 3.17
CA ILE A 195 -20.76 -0.61 3.61
C ILE A 195 -19.69 -1.53 3.03
N LEU A 196 -18.61 -0.97 2.50
CA LEU A 196 -17.51 -1.72 1.91
C LEU A 196 -16.27 -1.63 2.77
N TYR A 197 -15.61 -2.77 2.94
CA TYR A 197 -14.22 -2.89 3.37
C TYR A 197 -13.42 -3.60 2.27
N VAL A 198 -12.22 -3.11 1.95
CA VAL A 198 -11.30 -3.78 1.00
C VAL A 198 -9.92 -3.93 1.64
N GLY A 199 -9.41 -5.16 1.68
CA GLY A 199 -8.07 -5.46 2.17
C GLY A 199 -7.92 -6.90 2.63
N THR A 200 -6.68 -7.39 2.71
CA THR A 200 -6.36 -8.73 3.20
C THR A 200 -6.89 -8.93 4.62
N LEU A 201 -7.45 -10.12 4.89
CA LEU A 201 -7.97 -10.48 6.20
C LEU A 201 -6.81 -10.83 7.13
N GLU A 202 -6.37 -9.85 7.92
CA GLU A 202 -5.26 -9.99 8.87
C GLU A 202 -5.50 -9.13 10.13
N PRO A 203 -4.85 -9.42 11.26
CA PRO A 203 -5.12 -8.73 12.55
C PRO A 203 -4.92 -7.21 12.48
N ARG A 204 -3.91 -6.72 11.78
CA ARG A 204 -3.59 -5.29 11.64
C ARG A 204 -4.72 -4.48 11.02
N LYS A 205 -5.52 -5.10 10.17
CA LYS A 205 -6.68 -4.48 9.51
C LYS A 205 -7.91 -4.32 10.42
N ASN A 206 -7.87 -4.90 11.62
CA ASN A 206 -8.82 -4.67 12.71
C ASN A 206 -10.30 -4.98 12.37
N ILE A 207 -10.51 -5.94 11.48
CA ILE A 207 -11.85 -6.34 11.02
C ILE A 207 -12.76 -6.81 12.16
N PRO A 208 -12.30 -7.51 13.21
CA PRO A 208 -13.16 -7.85 14.35
C PRO A 208 -13.78 -6.63 15.04
N THR A 209 -13.05 -5.52 15.18
CA THR A 209 -13.60 -4.28 15.73
C THR A 209 -14.61 -3.65 14.78
N LEU A 210 -14.38 -3.68 13.46
CA LEU A 210 -15.35 -3.26 12.46
C LEU A 210 -16.66 -4.06 12.59
N ILE A 211 -16.59 -5.39 12.74
CA ILE A 211 -17.75 -6.26 12.87
C ILE A 211 -18.56 -5.88 14.13
N ARG A 212 -17.87 -5.63 15.27
CA ARG A 212 -18.53 -5.15 16.50
C ARG A 212 -19.19 -3.78 16.29
N ALA A 213 -18.48 -2.85 15.67
CA ALA A 213 -19.03 -1.53 15.37
C ALA A 213 -20.26 -1.60 14.45
N PHE A 214 -20.22 -2.46 13.45
CA PHE A 214 -21.35 -2.72 12.57
C PHE A 214 -22.56 -3.29 13.32
N TYR A 215 -22.32 -4.24 14.23
CA TYR A 215 -23.39 -4.76 15.12
C TYR A 215 -24.02 -3.63 15.95
N ILE A 216 -23.20 -2.76 16.56
CA ILE A 216 -23.70 -1.62 17.34
C ILE A 216 -24.50 -0.66 16.44
N ALA A 217 -24.00 -0.37 15.22
CA ALA A 217 -24.69 0.48 14.26
C ALA A 217 -26.07 -0.10 13.84
N GLN A 218 -26.16 -1.42 13.64
CA GLN A 218 -27.45 -2.10 13.38
C GLN A 218 -28.42 -1.94 14.55
N LYS A 219 -27.95 -2.02 15.80
CA LYS A 219 -28.79 -1.76 16.97
C LYS A 219 -29.29 -0.32 17.06
N LYS A 220 -28.58 0.63 16.40
CA LYS A 220 -29.00 2.03 16.24
C LYS A 220 -29.91 2.27 15.04
N GLY A 221 -30.31 1.21 14.30
CA GLY A 221 -31.23 1.29 13.18
C GLY A 221 -30.58 1.33 11.78
N VAL A 222 -29.27 1.11 11.67
CA VAL A 222 -28.61 0.95 10.37
C VAL A 222 -29.07 -0.36 9.72
N ASN A 223 -29.69 -0.25 8.53
CA ASN A 223 -30.20 -1.39 7.77
C ASN A 223 -29.48 -1.48 6.42
N CYS A 224 -28.30 -2.09 6.40
CA CYS A 224 -27.53 -2.34 5.19
C CYS A 224 -26.68 -3.63 5.39
N LYS A 225 -25.96 -4.04 4.34
CA LYS A 225 -24.96 -5.11 4.41
C LYS A 225 -23.58 -4.54 4.70
N LEU A 226 -22.72 -5.34 5.36
CA LEU A 226 -21.28 -5.11 5.38
C LEU A 226 -20.62 -6.07 4.40
N ILE A 227 -19.96 -5.53 3.40
CA ILE A 227 -19.22 -6.29 2.38
C ILE A 227 -17.74 -6.22 2.71
N ILE A 228 -17.13 -7.40 2.83
CA ILE A 228 -15.70 -7.56 3.13
C ILE A 228 -15.04 -8.20 1.92
N ALA A 229 -14.29 -7.40 1.16
CA ALA A 229 -13.54 -7.83 -0.02
C ALA A 229 -12.06 -7.96 0.32
N GLY A 230 -11.47 -9.11 0.00
CA GLY A 230 -10.06 -9.41 0.19
C GLY A 230 -9.80 -10.88 0.50
N GLY A 231 -8.62 -11.34 0.15
CA GLY A 231 -8.19 -12.71 0.42
C GLY A 231 -7.86 -12.94 1.90
N GLU A 232 -7.92 -14.21 2.29
CA GLU A 232 -7.46 -14.64 3.61
C GLU A 232 -5.96 -14.45 3.73
N GLY A 233 -5.55 -13.69 4.74
CA GLY A 233 -4.17 -13.51 5.11
C GLY A 233 -3.75 -14.51 6.18
N TRP A 234 -3.31 -14.02 7.32
CA TRP A 234 -2.86 -14.86 8.42
C TRP A 234 -3.64 -14.50 9.70
N LYS A 235 -3.86 -15.49 10.59
CA LYS A 235 -4.68 -15.34 11.82
C LYS A 235 -6.07 -14.73 11.58
N TYR A 236 -6.70 -15.02 10.46
CA TYR A 236 -8.00 -14.49 10.07
C TYR A 236 -9.18 -15.17 10.76
N GLN A 237 -8.98 -16.32 11.41
CA GLN A 237 -10.05 -17.14 12.02
C GLN A 237 -10.90 -16.36 13.02
N GLY A 238 -10.29 -15.42 13.76
CA GLY A 238 -11.01 -14.56 14.69
C GLY A 238 -12.04 -13.63 14.04
N ILE A 239 -11.92 -13.38 12.73
CA ILE A 239 -12.85 -12.56 11.96
C ILE A 239 -14.17 -13.31 11.78
N TYR A 240 -14.12 -14.56 11.32
CA TYR A 240 -15.32 -15.40 11.16
C TYR A 240 -16.00 -15.69 12.49
N LYS A 241 -15.21 -15.97 13.52
CA LYS A 241 -15.73 -16.16 14.89
C LYS A 241 -16.51 -14.94 15.37
N ALA A 242 -16.04 -13.71 15.13
CA ALA A 242 -16.76 -12.50 15.51
C ALA A 242 -18.12 -12.37 14.80
N VAL A 243 -18.25 -12.84 13.55
CA VAL A 243 -19.53 -12.88 12.81
C VAL A 243 -20.49 -13.88 13.43
N GLU A 244 -20.01 -15.07 13.80
CA GLU A 244 -20.81 -16.14 14.43
C GLU A 244 -21.29 -15.73 15.82
N ASP A 245 -20.39 -15.26 16.68
CA ASP A 245 -20.68 -14.83 18.06
C ASP A 245 -21.74 -13.72 18.10
N LEU A 246 -21.73 -12.80 17.12
CA LEU A 246 -22.69 -11.70 17.01
C LEU A 246 -23.91 -12.02 16.14
N LYS A 247 -24.00 -13.23 15.59
CA LYS A 247 -25.10 -13.72 14.73
C LYS A 247 -25.33 -12.82 13.49
N LEU A 248 -24.25 -12.38 12.85
CA LEU A 248 -24.27 -11.46 11.70
C LEU A 248 -24.16 -12.14 10.34
N SER A 249 -24.26 -13.47 10.25
CA SER A 249 -24.06 -14.24 9.01
C SER A 249 -25.00 -13.79 7.86
N ASN A 250 -26.18 -13.26 8.16
CA ASN A 250 -27.10 -12.74 7.17
C ASN A 250 -26.83 -11.28 6.77
N SER A 251 -25.98 -10.56 7.49
CA SER A 251 -25.71 -9.12 7.30
C SER A 251 -24.31 -8.83 6.78
N ILE A 252 -23.40 -9.80 6.86
CA ILE A 252 -22.01 -9.68 6.41
C ILE A 252 -21.76 -10.66 5.26
N ILE A 253 -21.16 -10.15 4.16
CA ILE A 253 -20.81 -10.95 3.00
C ILE A 253 -19.30 -10.84 2.76
N PHE A 254 -18.64 -11.99 2.72
CA PHE A 254 -17.22 -12.08 2.33
C PHE A 254 -17.13 -12.39 0.85
N LEU A 255 -16.52 -11.51 0.06
CA LEU A 255 -16.35 -11.71 -1.38
C LEU A 255 -15.08 -12.49 -1.74
N GLY A 256 -14.16 -12.65 -0.77
CA GLY A 256 -12.83 -13.15 -1.09
C GLY A 256 -12.05 -12.15 -1.96
N TYR A 257 -11.13 -12.65 -2.76
CA TYR A 257 -10.37 -11.81 -3.69
C TYR A 257 -11.28 -11.24 -4.80
N VAL A 258 -11.26 -9.94 -4.93
CA VAL A 258 -11.97 -9.23 -6.01
C VAL A 258 -10.96 -8.83 -7.08
N PRO A 259 -11.22 -9.14 -8.36
CA PRO A 259 -10.34 -8.71 -9.46
C PRO A 259 -10.17 -7.20 -9.51
N ASP A 260 -8.98 -6.76 -9.86
CA ASP A 260 -8.60 -5.34 -9.91
C ASP A 260 -9.50 -4.48 -10.80
N ASP A 261 -10.08 -5.05 -11.86
CA ASP A 261 -10.98 -4.36 -12.78
C ASP A 261 -12.38 -4.15 -12.21
N ASP A 262 -12.77 -4.93 -11.22
CA ASP A 262 -14.05 -4.81 -10.52
C ASP A 262 -13.98 -3.81 -9.35
N LEU A 263 -12.79 -3.57 -8.78
CA LEU A 263 -12.62 -2.71 -7.61
C LEU A 263 -13.15 -1.27 -7.80
N PRO A 264 -12.88 -0.57 -8.93
CA PRO A 264 -13.41 0.79 -9.13
C PRO A 264 -14.93 0.83 -9.13
N GLN A 265 -15.58 -0.20 -9.71
CA GLN A 265 -17.04 -0.31 -9.74
C GLN A 265 -17.59 -0.62 -8.34
N LEU A 266 -16.89 -1.49 -7.59
CA LEU A 266 -17.28 -1.88 -6.24
C LEU A 266 -17.18 -0.68 -5.26
N TYR A 267 -16.10 0.09 -5.33
CA TYR A 267 -15.98 1.34 -4.57
C TYR A 267 -17.08 2.35 -4.95
N SER A 268 -17.32 2.56 -6.26
CA SER A 268 -18.33 3.51 -6.72
C SER A 268 -19.76 3.09 -6.37
N ALA A 269 -20.01 1.79 -6.17
CA ALA A 269 -21.31 1.24 -5.78
C ALA A 269 -21.59 1.32 -4.27
N ALA A 270 -20.54 1.47 -3.44
CA ALA A 270 -20.68 1.46 -2.00
C ALA A 270 -21.26 2.78 -1.46
N ASP A 271 -22.16 2.68 -0.49
CA ASP A 271 -22.72 3.86 0.19
C ASP A 271 -21.72 4.48 1.19
N LEU A 272 -20.80 3.65 1.67
CA LEU A 272 -19.75 4.06 2.63
C LEU A 272 -18.59 3.06 2.54
N PHE A 273 -17.38 3.57 2.54
CA PHE A 273 -16.17 2.78 2.70
C PHE A 273 -15.61 2.94 4.11
N ILE A 274 -15.19 1.84 4.73
CA ILE A 274 -14.64 1.88 6.09
C ILE A 274 -13.32 1.13 6.19
N TYR A 275 -12.33 1.78 6.81
CA TYR A 275 -10.97 1.25 6.92
C TYR A 275 -10.36 1.51 8.31
N PRO A 276 -10.71 0.68 9.33
CA PRO A 276 -10.30 0.90 10.72
C PRO A 276 -8.95 0.24 11.03
N SER A 277 -8.02 0.25 10.07
CA SER A 277 -6.71 -0.35 10.23
C SER A 277 -5.92 0.27 11.39
N LEU A 278 -5.19 -0.55 12.13
CA LEU A 278 -4.38 -0.11 13.26
C LEU A 278 -3.11 0.61 12.80
N TYR A 279 -2.55 0.18 11.68
CA TYR A 279 -1.32 0.73 11.13
C TYR A 279 -1.24 0.49 9.61
N GLU A 280 -0.81 1.51 8.87
CA GLU A 280 -0.52 1.46 7.44
C GLU A 280 0.73 2.28 7.11
N GLY A 281 1.47 1.86 6.08
CA GLY A 281 2.57 2.66 5.57
C GLY A 281 2.09 3.85 4.75
N PHE A 282 0.97 3.67 4.01
CA PHE A 282 0.30 4.74 3.26
C PHE A 282 -1.22 4.68 3.39
N GLY A 283 -1.90 3.72 2.78
CA GLY A 283 -3.35 3.60 2.81
C GLY A 283 -3.97 3.76 1.42
N LEU A 284 -3.58 2.92 0.47
CA LEU A 284 -4.16 2.92 -0.88
C LEU A 284 -5.68 2.69 -0.89
N PRO A 285 -6.28 1.73 -0.13
CA PRO A 285 -7.71 1.48 -0.21
C PRO A 285 -8.60 2.69 0.13
N PRO A 286 -8.36 3.48 1.17
CA PRO A 286 -9.09 4.74 1.39
C PRO A 286 -8.92 5.74 0.25
N LEU A 287 -7.73 5.84 -0.33
CA LEU A 287 -7.45 6.72 -1.46
C LEU A 287 -8.22 6.28 -2.72
N GLU A 288 -8.25 4.96 -2.99
CA GLU A 288 -9.01 4.36 -4.07
C GLU A 288 -10.52 4.62 -3.92
N ALA A 289 -11.04 4.46 -2.71
CA ALA A 289 -12.43 4.76 -2.38
C ALA A 289 -12.77 6.24 -2.65
N MET A 290 -11.93 7.17 -2.17
CA MET A 290 -12.10 8.60 -2.44
C MET A 290 -12.07 8.93 -3.93
N ALA A 291 -11.14 8.33 -4.67
CA ALA A 291 -11.03 8.54 -6.12
C ALA A 291 -12.24 8.01 -6.90
N CYS A 292 -12.91 6.98 -6.39
CA CYS A 292 -14.15 6.43 -6.95
C CYS A 292 -15.42 7.18 -6.47
N GLY A 293 -15.28 8.25 -5.68
CA GLY A 293 -16.40 9.02 -5.15
C GLY A 293 -17.14 8.34 -4.00
N CYS A 294 -16.53 7.38 -3.31
CA CYS A 294 -17.10 6.74 -2.13
C CYS A 294 -16.78 7.55 -0.87
N PRO A 295 -17.77 7.84 0.01
CA PRO A 295 -17.51 8.44 1.31
C PRO A 295 -16.66 7.53 2.20
N VAL A 296 -15.69 8.07 2.93
CA VAL A 296 -14.68 7.30 3.66
C VAL A 296 -14.74 7.54 5.17
N ILE A 297 -14.75 6.44 5.94
CA ILE A 297 -14.40 6.42 7.36
C ILE A 297 -13.05 5.71 7.49
N SER A 298 -12.09 6.31 8.18
CA SER A 298 -10.74 5.76 8.34
C SER A 298 -10.20 5.97 9.75
N SER A 299 -9.22 5.16 10.13
CA SER A 299 -8.54 5.36 11.42
C SER A 299 -7.79 6.69 11.47
N ASN A 300 -7.74 7.26 12.66
CA ASN A 300 -6.93 8.45 12.97
C ASN A 300 -5.48 8.11 13.34
N THR A 301 -4.97 6.94 12.94
CA THR A 301 -3.63 6.43 13.28
C THR A 301 -2.75 6.25 12.05
N SER A 302 -1.45 6.15 12.28
CA SER A 302 -0.41 5.95 11.26
C SER A 302 -0.45 6.97 10.11
N SER A 303 -0.33 6.54 8.87
CA SER A 303 -0.37 7.39 7.66
C SER A 303 -1.80 7.77 7.21
N LEU A 304 -2.84 7.15 7.76
CA LEU A 304 -4.22 7.34 7.28
C LEU A 304 -4.72 8.79 7.38
N PRO A 305 -4.40 9.57 8.45
CA PRO A 305 -4.69 11.00 8.49
C PRO A 305 -4.02 11.80 7.38
N GLU A 306 -2.81 11.40 6.94
CA GLU A 306 -2.09 12.06 5.85
C GLU A 306 -2.74 11.83 4.49
N VAL A 307 -3.38 10.68 4.31
CA VAL A 307 -4.03 10.29 3.04
C VAL A 307 -5.44 10.85 2.98
N VAL A 308 -6.25 10.60 4.00
CA VAL A 308 -7.67 10.95 4.01
C VAL A 308 -7.88 12.42 4.39
N GLY A 309 -7.19 12.92 5.41
CA GLY A 309 -7.33 14.29 5.89
C GLY A 309 -8.78 14.63 6.25
N GLU A 310 -9.22 15.82 5.83
CA GLU A 310 -10.59 16.30 6.04
C GLU A 310 -11.62 15.75 5.04
N ALA A 311 -11.21 14.86 4.13
CA ALA A 311 -12.09 14.30 3.11
C ALA A 311 -12.94 13.12 3.63
N GLY A 312 -12.65 12.59 4.82
CA GLY A 312 -13.38 11.52 5.46
C GLY A 312 -13.62 11.74 6.95
N LEU A 313 -14.35 10.81 7.57
CA LEU A 313 -14.48 10.77 9.01
C LEU A 313 -13.32 9.97 9.61
N MET A 314 -12.57 10.61 10.50
CA MET A 314 -11.46 9.96 11.21
C MET A 314 -11.96 9.43 12.54
N VAL A 315 -11.63 8.18 12.87
CA VAL A 315 -12.09 7.47 14.08
C VAL A 315 -10.93 6.80 14.80
N ASN A 316 -11.07 6.65 16.11
CA ASN A 316 -10.17 5.81 16.89
C ASN A 316 -10.44 4.31 16.57
N PRO A 317 -9.46 3.57 15.99
CA PRO A 317 -9.67 2.18 15.59
C PRO A 317 -9.89 1.23 16.77
N TYR A 318 -9.61 1.65 17.98
CA TYR A 318 -9.82 0.85 19.20
C TYR A 318 -11.19 1.05 19.81
N ASP A 319 -11.99 2.01 19.32
CA ASP A 319 -13.31 2.36 19.87
C ASP A 319 -14.43 1.95 18.89
N ALA A 320 -15.06 0.80 19.16
CA ALA A 320 -16.15 0.28 18.34
C ALA A 320 -17.40 1.16 18.36
N ASP A 321 -17.65 1.90 19.46
CA ASP A 321 -18.80 2.80 19.58
C ASP A 321 -18.58 4.07 18.76
N GLU A 322 -17.37 4.62 18.75
CA GLU A 322 -17.01 5.76 17.88
C GLU A 322 -17.15 5.37 16.40
N ILE A 323 -16.63 4.21 16.01
CA ILE A 323 -16.77 3.67 14.64
C ILE A 323 -18.25 3.50 14.29
N ALA A 324 -19.07 2.93 15.19
CA ALA A 324 -20.50 2.75 14.98
C ALA A 324 -21.26 4.07 14.82
N ASN A 325 -20.90 5.08 15.61
CA ASN A 325 -21.46 6.43 15.47
C ASN A 325 -21.09 7.07 14.13
N ALA A 326 -19.85 6.90 13.70
CA ALA A 326 -19.40 7.38 12.39
C ALA A 326 -20.15 6.68 11.24
N ILE A 327 -20.35 5.35 11.33
CA ILE A 327 -21.17 4.58 10.38
C ILE A 327 -22.60 5.15 10.33
N TYR A 328 -23.25 5.30 11.50
CA TYR A 328 -24.61 5.82 11.57
C TYR A 328 -24.72 7.21 10.94
N LYS A 329 -23.80 8.10 11.30
CA LYS A 329 -23.74 9.45 10.76
C LYS A 329 -23.46 9.47 9.26
N GLY A 330 -22.47 8.70 8.79
CA GLY A 330 -22.11 8.62 7.37
C GLY A 330 -23.24 8.10 6.48
N LEU A 331 -24.12 7.24 6.99
CA LEU A 331 -25.25 6.71 6.22
C LEU A 331 -26.50 7.59 6.28
N ASN A 332 -26.73 8.33 7.37
CA ASN A 332 -27.98 9.08 7.59
C ASN A 332 -27.85 10.58 7.31
N ASP A 333 -26.65 11.16 7.25
CA ASP A 333 -26.41 12.57 6.95
C ASP A 333 -26.00 12.73 5.48
N GLU A 334 -26.95 13.03 4.62
CA GLU A 334 -26.75 13.18 3.17
C GLU A 334 -25.78 14.33 2.85
N LYS A 335 -25.95 15.48 3.53
CA LYS A 335 -25.06 16.63 3.32
C LYS A 335 -23.60 16.33 3.69
N LEU A 336 -23.42 15.54 4.74
CA LEU A 336 -22.09 15.07 5.12
C LEU A 336 -21.50 14.15 4.06
N ARG A 337 -22.30 13.20 3.52
CA ARG A 337 -21.85 12.31 2.43
C ARG A 337 -21.43 13.08 1.19
N GLU A 338 -22.28 14.00 0.74
CA GLU A 338 -21.98 14.87 -0.42
C GLU A 338 -20.64 15.60 -0.23
N LYS A 339 -20.45 16.21 0.96
CA LYS A 339 -19.20 16.91 1.31
C LYS A 339 -18.00 15.96 1.32
N MET A 340 -18.15 14.72 1.83
CA MET A 340 -17.08 13.73 1.85
C MET A 340 -16.73 13.28 0.42
N ILE A 341 -17.71 13.10 -0.45
CA ILE A 341 -17.51 12.75 -1.86
C ILE A 341 -16.74 13.87 -2.58
N GLU A 342 -17.20 15.11 -2.48
CA GLU A 342 -16.55 16.27 -3.11
C GLU A 342 -15.09 16.40 -2.67
N LYS A 343 -14.88 16.50 -1.35
CA LYS A 343 -13.52 16.60 -0.79
C LYS A 343 -12.65 15.38 -1.10
N GLY A 344 -13.25 14.18 -1.13
CA GLY A 344 -12.56 12.93 -1.46
C GLY A 344 -12.01 12.93 -2.89
N LEU A 345 -12.85 13.32 -3.85
CA LEU A 345 -12.45 13.44 -5.25
C LEU A 345 -11.34 14.49 -5.45
N GLU A 346 -11.42 15.64 -4.77
CA GLU A 346 -10.38 16.66 -4.81
C GLU A 346 -9.08 16.17 -4.17
N ARG A 347 -9.19 15.51 -3.00
CA ARG A 347 -8.05 14.96 -2.28
C ARG A 347 -7.32 13.91 -3.12
N ALA A 348 -8.03 13.00 -3.74
CA ALA A 348 -7.46 11.95 -4.57
C ALA A 348 -6.64 12.51 -5.75
N LYS A 349 -7.04 13.62 -6.37
CA LYS A 349 -6.28 14.28 -7.45
C LYS A 349 -4.90 14.78 -7.01
N THR A 350 -4.67 14.96 -5.72
CA THR A 350 -3.36 15.40 -5.21
C THR A 350 -2.32 14.28 -5.26
N PHE A 351 -2.76 13.01 -5.35
CA PHE A 351 -1.91 11.83 -5.38
C PHE A 351 -1.89 11.25 -6.81
N SER A 352 -0.80 11.42 -7.53
CA SER A 352 -0.65 10.85 -8.87
C SER A 352 0.72 10.21 -9.04
N TRP A 353 0.78 9.15 -9.83
CA TRP A 353 2.04 8.49 -10.16
C TRP A 353 3.01 9.43 -10.89
N LYS A 354 2.49 10.41 -11.64
CA LYS A 354 3.31 11.44 -12.25
C LYS A 354 4.04 12.28 -11.19
N LYS A 355 3.32 12.77 -10.15
CA LYS A 355 3.92 13.53 -9.05
C LYS A 355 4.89 12.67 -8.23
N CYS A 356 4.55 11.39 -8.00
CA CYS A 356 5.44 10.44 -7.34
C CYS A 356 6.76 10.30 -8.11
N ALA A 357 6.69 10.12 -9.43
CA ALA A 357 7.87 10.02 -10.29
C ALA A 357 8.66 11.33 -10.35
N GLU A 358 8.00 12.50 -10.48
CA GLU A 358 8.65 13.82 -10.42
C GLU A 358 9.43 14.02 -9.12
N LYS A 359 8.82 13.69 -7.97
CA LYS A 359 9.50 13.78 -6.68
C LYS A 359 10.64 12.77 -6.52
N THR A 360 10.50 11.59 -7.10
CA THR A 360 11.58 10.59 -7.12
C THR A 360 12.77 11.09 -7.98
N LEU A 361 12.51 11.75 -9.11
CA LEU A 361 13.55 12.38 -9.94
C LEU A 361 14.28 13.49 -9.18
N GLU A 362 13.57 14.35 -8.44
CA GLU A 362 14.20 15.35 -7.57
C GLU A 362 15.18 14.70 -6.57
N VAL A 363 14.82 13.52 -6.02
CA VAL A 363 15.71 12.77 -5.15
C VAL A 363 16.95 12.27 -5.91
N TYR A 364 16.79 11.74 -7.14
CA TYR A 364 17.92 11.29 -7.95
C TYR A 364 18.89 12.44 -8.29
N GLU A 365 18.36 13.59 -8.70
CA GLU A 365 19.15 14.78 -8.99
C GLU A 365 19.93 15.24 -7.75
N SER A 366 19.27 15.31 -6.60
CA SER A 366 19.92 15.73 -5.34
C SER A 366 21.07 14.81 -4.89
N VAL A 367 21.03 13.55 -5.29
CA VAL A 367 22.07 12.55 -4.99
C VAL A 367 23.16 12.56 -6.07
N GLY A 368 22.81 12.82 -7.33
CA GLY A 368 23.74 12.91 -8.46
C GLY A 368 24.64 14.13 -8.37
N ASP A 369 24.09 15.30 -8.01
CA ASP A 369 24.83 16.57 -7.93
C ASP A 369 25.76 16.66 -6.71
N ALA A 370 25.62 15.77 -5.72
CA ALA A 370 26.45 15.71 -4.52
C ALA A 370 27.79 14.95 -4.72
N ALA A 371 28.30 14.89 -5.98
CA ALA A 371 29.54 14.21 -6.35
C ALA A 371 30.75 15.15 -6.37
#